data_fb1f59f7f5d96b7fd983c215e27aa8dd
#
_entry.id   fb1f59f7f5d96b7fd983c215e27aa8dd
#
_cell.length_a   1.000
_cell.length_b   1.000
_cell.length_c   1.000
_cell.angle_alpha   90.00
_cell.angle_beta   90.00
_cell.angle_gamma   90.00
#
_symmetry.space_group_name_H-M   'P 1'
#
loop_
_entity.id
_entity.type
_entity.pdbx_description
1 polymer ?
#
loop_
_entity_poly.entity_id
_entity_poly.type
_entity_poly.pdbx_seq_one_letter_code
_entity_poly.pdbx_strand_id
1 'polypeptide(L)'
;QRKVDNIDGYIGLQQRRIVDLTEKLERAQSRAANQERSGYEVPADMRLEIAKLQNQIRESHANVKSRKKEKIDSTITFSEEYARMQILLKYPPGTLESEIPLEGEEPSK
;
A
#
# COMPACT_ATOMS: atom_id res chain seq x y z
N GLN A 1 2.82 3.02 -15.96
CA GLN A 1 4.03 3.24 -15.17
C GLN A 1 3.92 4.46 -14.26
N ARG A 2 3.37 5.56 -14.76
CA ARG A 2 3.13 6.75 -13.92
C ARG A 2 2.27 6.44 -12.70
N LYS A 3 1.22 5.64 -12.88
CA LYS A 3 0.33 5.26 -11.80
C LYS A 3 1.08 4.50 -10.71
N VAL A 4 1.93 3.55 -11.11
CA VAL A 4 2.74 2.77 -10.17
C VAL A 4 3.76 3.66 -9.46
N ASP A 5 4.41 4.56 -10.19
CA ASP A 5 5.39 5.50 -9.61
C ASP A 5 4.72 6.44 -8.60
N ASN A 6 3.51 6.92 -8.91
CA ASN A 6 2.74 7.76 -7.99
C ASN A 6 2.33 6.99 -6.73
N ILE A 7 1.95 5.73 -6.88
CA ILE A 7 1.61 4.86 -5.75
C ILE A 7 2.85 4.67 -4.86
N ASP A 8 4.02 4.38 -5.44
CA ASP A 8 5.27 4.22 -4.70
C ASP A 8 5.64 5.48 -3.92
N GLY A 9 5.49 6.66 -4.56
CA GLY A 9 5.71 7.94 -3.90
C GLY A 9 4.79 8.16 -2.71
N TYR A 10 3.52 7.84 -2.86
CA TYR A 10 2.53 7.93 -1.80
C TYR A 10 2.86 6.98 -0.64
N ILE A 11 3.20 5.73 -0.95
CA ILE A 11 3.59 4.75 0.06
C ILE A 11 4.81 5.26 0.85
N GLY A 12 5.82 5.78 0.17
CA GLY A 12 7.01 6.34 0.83
C GLY A 12 6.68 7.49 1.77
N LEU A 13 5.77 8.39 1.37
CA LEU A 13 5.31 9.49 2.21
C LEU A 13 4.59 8.96 3.46
N GLN A 14 3.71 7.97 3.29
CA GLN A 14 2.97 7.38 4.40
C GLN A 14 3.90 6.64 5.37
N GLN A 15 4.91 5.96 4.86
CA GLN A 15 5.89 5.26 5.70
C GLN A 15 6.70 6.24 6.55
N ARG A 16 7.11 7.38 5.99
CA ARG A 16 7.78 8.44 6.75
C ARG A 16 6.86 9.04 7.80
N ARG A 17 5.59 9.23 7.44
CA ARG A 17 4.57 9.72 8.38
C ARG A 17 4.40 8.75 9.56
N ILE A 18 4.40 7.44 9.29
CA ILE A 18 4.30 6.42 10.34
C ILE A 18 5.49 6.53 11.31
N VAL A 19 6.70 6.70 10.79
CA VAL A 19 7.90 6.88 11.63
C VAL A 19 7.75 8.11 12.51
N ASP A 20 7.37 9.25 11.94
CA ASP A 20 7.20 10.50 12.70
C ASP A 20 6.12 10.39 13.76
N LEU A 21 4.98 9.79 13.41
CA LEU A 21 3.88 9.58 14.36
C LEU A 21 4.27 8.61 15.48
N THR A 22 5.04 7.57 15.15
CA THR A 22 5.53 6.60 16.13
C THR A 22 6.45 7.28 17.15
N GLU A 23 7.35 8.15 16.69
CA GLU A 23 8.23 8.91 17.58
C GLU A 23 7.42 9.85 18.48
N LYS A 24 6.41 10.52 17.94
CA LYS A 24 5.53 11.37 18.74
C LYS A 24 4.77 10.55 19.79
N LEU A 25 4.28 9.38 19.40
CA LEU A 25 3.57 8.47 20.29
C LEU A 25 4.48 8.02 21.44
N GLU A 26 5.71 7.62 21.14
CA GLU A 26 6.67 7.20 22.16
C GLU A 26 6.95 8.32 23.14
N ARG A 27 7.11 9.56 22.67
CA ARG A 27 7.32 10.72 23.54
C ARG A 27 6.10 10.99 24.42
N ALA A 28 4.90 10.89 23.85
CA ALA A 28 3.66 11.09 24.60
C ALA A 28 3.48 10.01 25.68
N GLN A 29 3.77 8.76 25.33
CA GLN A 29 3.69 7.64 26.26
C GLN A 29 4.73 7.78 27.38
N SER A 30 5.93 8.26 27.08
CA SER A 30 6.97 8.52 28.06
C SER A 30 6.55 9.61 29.05
N ARG A 31 5.94 10.69 28.55
CA ARG A 31 5.40 11.75 29.42
C ARG A 31 4.31 11.22 30.35
N ALA A 32 3.40 10.40 29.82
CA ALA A 32 2.34 9.79 30.61
C ALA A 32 2.92 8.86 31.69
N ALA A 33 3.90 8.03 31.31
CA ALA A 33 4.57 7.14 32.27
C ALA A 33 5.28 7.92 33.38
N ASN A 34 5.91 9.06 33.07
CA ASN A 34 6.55 9.93 34.06
C ASN A 34 5.53 10.53 35.02
N GLN A 35 4.35 10.91 34.54
CA GLN A 35 3.26 11.38 35.37
C GLN A 35 2.84 10.31 36.40
N GLU A 36 2.65 9.08 35.94
CA GLU A 36 2.28 7.95 36.78
C GLU A 36 3.35 7.65 37.84
N ARG A 37 4.62 7.66 37.44
CA ARG A 37 5.73 7.42 38.36
C ARG A 37 5.82 8.50 39.45
N SER A 38 5.41 9.72 39.11
CA SER A 38 5.39 10.84 40.07
C SER A 38 4.16 10.81 40.96
N GLY A 39 3.27 9.81 40.79
CA GLY A 39 2.07 9.66 41.61
C GLY A 39 0.88 10.48 41.14
N TYR A 40 0.96 11.08 39.95
CA TYR A 40 -0.13 11.86 39.36
C TYR A 40 -0.93 11.02 38.37
N GLU A 41 -2.22 11.33 38.25
CA GLU A 41 -3.02 10.74 37.20
C GLU A 41 -2.59 11.33 35.87
N VAL A 42 -2.69 10.50 34.79
CA VAL A 42 -2.46 10.98 33.43
C VAL A 42 -3.62 11.88 33.04
N PRO A 43 -3.35 13.16 32.68
CA PRO A 43 -4.41 14.07 32.26
C PRO A 43 -5.20 13.55 31.07
N ALA A 44 -6.48 13.91 30.99
CA ALA A 44 -7.36 13.46 29.91
C ALA A 44 -6.86 13.88 28.52
N ASP A 45 -6.27 15.08 28.42
CA ASP A 45 -5.72 15.57 27.15
C ASP A 45 -4.51 14.74 26.67
N MET A 46 -3.66 14.25 27.59
CA MET A 46 -2.58 13.32 27.26
C MET A 46 -3.12 12.00 26.72
N ARG A 47 -4.15 11.47 27.38
CA ARG A 47 -4.78 10.21 26.93
C ARG A 47 -5.40 10.37 25.57
N LEU A 48 -6.05 11.51 25.31
CA LEU A 48 -6.63 11.81 23.99
C LEU A 48 -5.55 11.94 22.92
N GLU A 49 -4.45 12.61 23.23
CA GLU A 49 -3.32 12.74 22.30
C GLU A 49 -2.77 11.37 21.92
N ILE A 50 -2.55 10.49 22.90
CA ILE A 50 -2.06 9.13 22.66
C ILE A 50 -3.03 8.35 21.76
N ALA A 51 -4.32 8.40 22.09
CA ALA A 51 -5.36 7.74 21.28
C ALA A 51 -5.40 8.27 19.86
N LYS A 52 -5.29 9.58 19.69
CA LYS A 52 -5.26 10.23 18.38
C LYS A 52 -4.04 9.77 17.55
N LEU A 53 -2.86 9.74 18.17
CA LEU A 53 -1.65 9.29 17.49
C LEU A 53 -1.75 7.82 17.09
N GLN A 54 -2.29 6.96 17.97
CA GLN A 54 -2.50 5.55 17.66
C GLN A 54 -3.44 5.39 16.48
N ASN A 55 -4.52 6.15 16.42
CA ASN A 55 -5.47 6.12 15.31
C ASN A 55 -4.84 6.61 14.01
N GLN A 56 -4.06 7.68 14.04
CA GLN A 56 -3.36 8.20 12.86
C GLN A 56 -2.36 7.19 12.30
N ILE A 57 -1.65 6.49 13.18
CA ILE A 57 -0.72 5.42 12.78
C ILE A 57 -1.50 4.28 12.11
N ARG A 58 -2.60 3.88 12.70
CA ARG A 58 -3.45 2.81 12.16
C ARG A 58 -3.99 3.18 10.77
N GLU A 59 -4.47 4.41 10.61
CA GLU A 59 -4.96 4.91 9.32
C GLU A 59 -3.85 4.93 8.27
N SER A 60 -2.65 5.36 8.64
CA SER A 60 -1.51 5.40 7.73
C SER A 60 -1.09 4.00 7.29
N HIS A 61 -1.10 3.03 8.20
CA HIS A 61 -0.86 1.62 7.86
C HIS A 61 -1.93 1.07 6.91
N ALA A 62 -3.20 1.39 7.16
CA ALA A 62 -4.30 0.97 6.29
C ALA A 62 -4.15 1.58 4.89
N ASN A 63 -3.74 2.85 4.80
CA ASN A 63 -3.50 3.52 3.52
C ASN A 63 -2.35 2.86 2.76
N VAL A 64 -1.26 2.51 3.45
CA VAL A 64 -0.14 1.80 2.83
C VAL A 64 -0.59 0.45 2.30
N LYS A 65 -1.33 -0.31 3.10
CA LYS A 65 -1.84 -1.63 2.70
C LYS A 65 -2.73 -1.53 1.47
N SER A 66 -3.64 -0.55 1.45
CA SER A 66 -4.55 -0.30 0.33
C SER A 66 -3.79 0.05 -0.95
N ARG A 67 -2.78 0.92 -0.85
CA ARG A 67 -1.98 1.34 -2.01
C ARG A 67 -1.08 0.23 -2.52
N LYS A 68 -0.54 -0.59 -1.63
CA LYS A 68 0.24 -1.77 -2.04
C LYS A 68 -0.62 -2.75 -2.83
N LYS A 69 -1.85 -2.96 -2.39
CA LYS A 69 -2.80 -3.80 -3.11
C LYS A 69 -3.11 -3.22 -4.50
N GLU A 70 -3.36 -1.92 -4.58
CA GLU A 70 -3.61 -1.23 -5.84
C GLU A 70 -2.41 -1.36 -6.79
N LYS A 71 -1.19 -1.27 -6.26
CA LYS A 71 0.04 -1.45 -7.04
C LYS A 71 0.11 -2.86 -7.62
N ILE A 72 -0.16 -3.87 -6.80
CA ILE A 72 -0.16 -5.28 -7.25
C ILE A 72 -1.19 -5.47 -8.34
N ASP A 73 -2.42 -4.99 -8.14
CA ASP A 73 -3.50 -5.11 -9.11
C ASP A 73 -3.15 -4.42 -10.43
N SER A 74 -2.55 -3.23 -10.37
CA SER A 74 -2.11 -2.49 -11.55
C SER A 74 -0.99 -3.21 -12.30
N THR A 75 -0.08 -3.82 -11.58
CA THR A 75 1.04 -4.59 -12.16
C THR A 75 0.50 -5.84 -12.85
N ILE A 76 -0.45 -6.54 -12.25
CA ILE A 76 -1.08 -7.72 -12.84
C ILE A 76 -1.80 -7.33 -14.12
N THR A 77 -2.62 -6.27 -14.09
CA THR A 77 -3.34 -5.78 -15.26
C THR A 77 -2.39 -5.43 -16.41
N PHE A 78 -1.30 -4.73 -16.08
CA PHE A 78 -0.29 -4.37 -17.08
C PHE A 78 0.34 -5.61 -17.71
N SER A 79 0.66 -6.62 -16.89
CA SER A 79 1.25 -7.88 -17.36
C SER A 79 0.29 -8.64 -18.26
N GLU A 80 -1.00 -8.66 -17.92
CA GLU A 80 -2.05 -9.28 -18.74
C GLU A 80 -2.20 -8.58 -20.08
N GLU A 81 -2.22 -7.26 -20.08
CA GLU A 81 -2.31 -6.46 -21.30
C GLU A 81 -1.09 -6.66 -22.20
N TYR A 82 0.10 -6.72 -21.61
CA TYR A 82 1.33 -6.98 -22.33
C TYR A 82 1.31 -8.38 -22.98
N ALA A 83 0.89 -9.39 -22.22
CA ALA A 83 0.77 -10.75 -22.75
C ALA A 83 -0.23 -10.82 -23.91
N ARG A 84 -1.37 -10.12 -23.78
CA ARG A 84 -2.36 -10.05 -24.84
C ARG A 84 -1.79 -9.39 -26.10
N MET A 85 -1.05 -8.30 -25.93
CA MET A 85 -0.40 -7.61 -27.04
C MET A 85 0.59 -8.52 -27.75
N GLN A 86 1.37 -9.31 -27.03
CA GLN A 86 2.32 -10.26 -27.60
C GLN A 86 1.58 -11.32 -28.44
N ILE A 87 0.46 -11.80 -27.96
CA ILE A 87 -0.37 -12.76 -28.69
C ILE A 87 -0.89 -12.12 -29.99
N LEU A 88 -1.38 -10.88 -29.93
CA LEU A 88 -1.88 -10.18 -31.10
C LEU A 88 -0.81 -9.92 -32.17
N LEU A 89 0.41 -9.65 -31.74
CA LEU A 89 1.55 -9.49 -32.66
C LEU A 89 1.97 -10.80 -33.29
N LYS A 90 1.79 -11.91 -32.59
CA LYS A 90 2.14 -13.25 -33.05
C LYS A 90 1.10 -13.79 -34.05
N TYR A 91 -0.17 -13.45 -33.84
CA TYR A 91 -1.27 -13.89 -34.69
C TYR A 91 -1.78 -12.69 -35.52
N PRO A 92 -1.75 -12.75 -36.84
CA PRO A 92 -2.15 -11.61 -37.70
C PRO A 92 -3.63 -11.30 -37.57
N PRO A 93 -4.03 -10.07 -37.95
CA PRO A 93 -5.45 -9.70 -38.03
C PRO A 93 -6.26 -10.69 -38.84
N GLY A 94 -7.43 -11.05 -38.35
CA GLY A 94 -8.28 -12.05 -38.97
C GLY A 94 -8.15 -13.44 -38.37
N THR A 95 -7.17 -13.67 -37.49
CA THR A 95 -7.05 -14.93 -36.76
C THR A 95 -8.25 -15.08 -35.84
N LEU A 96 -8.94 -16.20 -35.91
CA LEU A 96 -10.07 -16.47 -35.04
C LEU A 96 -9.57 -16.67 -33.60
N GLU A 97 -10.35 -16.17 -32.66
CA GLU A 97 -10.01 -16.27 -31.27
C GLU A 97 -9.83 -17.74 -30.81
N SER A 98 -10.57 -18.66 -31.43
CA SER A 98 -10.43 -20.09 -31.16
C SER A 98 -9.12 -20.68 -31.66
N GLU A 99 -8.43 -20.00 -32.56
CA GLU A 99 -7.12 -20.42 -33.12
C GLU A 99 -5.97 -19.91 -32.22
N ILE A 100 -6.26 -18.97 -31.31
CA ILE A 100 -5.28 -18.43 -30.40
C ILE A 100 -5.24 -19.33 -29.16
N PRO A 101 -4.07 -19.90 -28.78
CA PRO A 101 -4.00 -20.74 -27.59
C PRO A 101 -4.32 -19.98 -26.33
N LEU A 102 -4.87 -20.69 -25.34
CA LEU A 102 -5.12 -20.11 -24.03
C LEU A 102 -3.80 -19.71 -23.38
N GLU A 103 -3.86 -18.74 -22.49
CA GLU A 103 -2.69 -18.28 -21.76
C GLU A 103 -2.05 -19.46 -20.99
N GLY A 104 -0.75 -19.64 -21.17
CA GLY A 104 -0.02 -20.75 -20.59
C GLY A 104 0.09 -22.00 -21.44
N GLU A 105 -0.62 -22.07 -22.57
CA GLU A 105 -0.52 -23.16 -23.53
C GLU A 105 0.49 -22.82 -24.61
N GLU A 106 1.27 -23.80 -25.01
CA GLU A 106 2.15 -23.61 -26.16
C GLU A 106 1.36 -23.65 -27.46
N PRO A 107 1.67 -22.76 -28.43
CA PRO A 107 1.01 -22.81 -29.70
C PRO A 107 1.21 -24.16 -30.39
N SER A 108 0.16 -24.69 -30.95
CA SER A 108 0.26 -25.89 -31.78
C SER A 108 1.17 -25.62 -32.95
N LYS A 109 1.97 -26.58 -33.30
CA LYS A 109 2.88 -26.48 -34.44
C LYS A 109 2.14 -26.54 -35.76
#